data_f45c6e99c4566a0d2eb561b4dacab38d
#
_entry.id   f45c6e99c4566a0d2eb561b4dacab38d
#
_cell.length_a   1.000
_cell.length_b   1.000
_cell.length_c   1.000
_cell.angle_alpha   90.00
_cell.angle_beta   90.00
_cell.angle_gamma   90.00
#
_symmetry.space_group_name_H-M   'P 1'
#
loop_
_entity.id
_entity.type
_entity.pdbx_description
1 polymer ?
#
loop_
_entity_poly.entity_id
_entity_poly.type
_entity_poly.pdbx_seq_one_letter_code
_entity_poly.pdbx_strand_id
1 'polypeptide(L)'
;TLESKIVYLPNEANNLAKERKAVLIPKLDRQPEAKAVVIAQLKDGWSPEVIAGRAKRETSLFRVSHEAIYQFIYGNEGQRLGLYKFLLRARPKRGLVHGRKTQKAKIPDRVPIHDRPAHVATREEFGHLEGDLTFFTGNQSMNLGVIVERKTRLVQLVMNESKHAVEVMKGMFNKLAGLPDFARKSITFDNGLEFVKHTLLKRFMGMDTYFCDKHSP
;
A
#
# COMPACT_ATOMS: atom_id res chain seq x y z
N THR A 1 51.94 -15.15 24.52
CA THR A 1 51.17 -14.83 23.31
C THR A 1 50.06 -13.88 23.69
N LEU A 2 50.24 -12.58 23.39
CA LEU A 2 49.19 -11.54 23.56
C LEU A 2 48.18 -11.70 22.46
N GLU A 3 47.01 -12.23 22.74
CA GLU A 3 45.85 -12.19 21.86
C GLU A 3 45.42 -10.72 21.72
N SER A 4 45.58 -10.13 20.57
CA SER A 4 45.06 -8.81 20.21
C SER A 4 43.56 -8.88 20.15
N LYS A 5 42.85 -8.49 21.23
CA LYS A 5 41.39 -8.30 21.18
C LYS A 5 41.07 -7.19 20.19
N ILE A 6 40.40 -7.54 19.12
CA ILE A 6 39.82 -6.58 18.17
C ILE A 6 38.75 -5.79 18.92
N VAL A 7 39.02 -4.55 19.29
CA VAL A 7 38.04 -3.67 19.91
C VAL A 7 37.23 -2.98 18.82
N TYR A 8 35.96 -3.16 18.79
CA TYR A 8 35.06 -2.43 17.88
C TYR A 8 34.94 -0.97 18.31
N LEU A 9 35.41 -0.06 17.47
CA LEU A 9 35.34 1.38 17.67
C LEU A 9 34.25 1.98 16.80
N PRO A 10 33.05 2.30 17.33
CA PRO A 10 31.90 2.75 16.56
C PRO A 10 32.17 4.01 15.71
N ASN A 11 32.95 4.95 16.24
CA ASN A 11 33.29 6.19 15.55
C ASN A 11 34.21 5.96 14.34
N GLU A 12 35.20 5.09 14.47
CA GLU A 12 36.10 4.73 13.36
C GLU A 12 35.35 3.95 12.29
N ALA A 13 34.50 2.97 12.70
CA ALA A 13 33.64 2.23 11.77
C ALA A 13 32.71 3.16 10.98
N ASN A 14 32.13 4.17 11.63
CA ASN A 14 31.27 5.16 10.99
C ASN A 14 32.05 6.08 10.04
N ASN A 15 33.25 6.51 10.40
CA ASN A 15 34.12 7.32 9.54
C ASN A 15 34.59 6.54 8.31
N LEU A 16 35.02 5.30 8.46
CA LEU A 16 35.34 4.41 7.35
C LEU A 16 34.14 4.14 6.43
N ALA A 17 32.96 4.03 7.00
CA ALA A 17 31.72 3.88 6.22
C ALA A 17 31.38 5.15 5.44
N LYS A 18 31.62 6.35 6.00
CA LYS A 18 31.46 7.63 5.31
C LYS A 18 32.47 7.80 4.18
N GLU A 19 33.73 7.48 4.42
CA GLU A 19 34.78 7.53 3.41
C GLU A 19 34.51 6.58 2.24
N ARG A 20 34.07 5.35 2.50
CA ARG A 20 33.66 4.39 1.46
C ARG A 20 32.49 4.91 0.64
N LYS A 21 31.53 5.62 1.25
CA LYS A 21 30.41 6.24 0.55
C LYS A 21 30.82 7.44 -0.30
N ALA A 22 31.78 8.23 0.15
CA ALA A 22 32.28 9.39 -0.58
C ALA A 22 33.00 9.02 -1.91
N VAL A 23 33.53 7.81 -2.00
CA VAL A 23 34.26 7.31 -3.19
C VAL A 23 33.32 6.62 -4.21
N LEU A 24 32.02 6.46 -3.92
CA LEU A 24 31.07 5.82 -4.84
C LEU A 24 30.70 6.75 -6.00
N ILE A 25 31.55 6.78 -7.01
CA ILE A 25 31.21 7.37 -8.32
C ILE A 25 30.01 6.59 -8.90
N PRO A 26 28.93 7.27 -9.31
CA PRO A 26 27.79 6.61 -9.92
C PRO A 26 28.19 5.70 -11.08
N LYS A 27 27.58 4.53 -11.18
CA LYS A 27 27.99 3.48 -12.12
C LYS A 27 28.04 3.95 -13.58
N LEU A 28 27.11 4.84 -13.98
CA LEU A 28 27.04 5.43 -15.31
C LEU A 28 28.16 6.43 -15.56
N ASP A 29 28.65 7.14 -14.54
CA ASP A 29 29.76 8.10 -14.70
C ASP A 29 31.09 7.42 -14.96
N ARG A 30 31.20 6.12 -14.69
CA ARG A 30 32.37 5.28 -15.01
C ARG A 30 32.35 4.73 -16.44
N GLN A 31 31.24 4.89 -17.17
CA GLN A 31 31.02 4.32 -18.49
C GLN A 31 30.46 5.40 -19.45
N PRO A 32 31.33 6.26 -20.03
CA PRO A 32 30.90 7.39 -20.85
C PRO A 32 30.04 7.00 -22.06
N GLU A 33 30.39 5.88 -22.70
CA GLU A 33 29.64 5.36 -23.85
C GLU A 33 28.23 4.90 -23.46
N ALA A 34 28.13 4.14 -22.38
CA ALA A 34 26.83 3.72 -21.84
C ALA A 34 25.96 4.92 -21.44
N LYS A 35 26.58 5.94 -20.86
CA LYS A 35 25.92 7.18 -20.47
C LYS A 35 25.34 7.93 -21.68
N ALA A 36 26.11 8.05 -22.77
CA ALA A 36 25.66 8.69 -24.00
C ALA A 36 24.44 7.96 -24.60
N VAL A 37 24.48 6.63 -24.66
CA VAL A 37 23.38 5.80 -25.15
C VAL A 37 22.14 5.96 -24.26
N VAL A 38 22.29 5.93 -22.94
CA VAL A 38 21.17 6.10 -22.00
C VAL A 38 20.52 7.48 -22.18
N ILE A 39 21.31 8.55 -22.34
CA ILE A 39 20.79 9.90 -22.56
C ILE A 39 20.01 9.98 -23.87
N ALA A 40 20.53 9.39 -24.96
CA ALA A 40 19.84 9.36 -26.25
C ALA A 40 18.50 8.64 -26.13
N GLN A 41 18.47 7.43 -25.57
CA GLN A 41 17.27 6.62 -25.41
C GLN A 41 16.23 7.27 -24.49
N LEU A 42 16.66 7.99 -23.43
CA LEU A 42 15.75 8.77 -22.60
C LEU A 42 15.08 9.91 -23.40
N LYS A 43 15.85 10.60 -24.24
CA LYS A 43 15.32 11.66 -25.12
C LYS A 43 14.34 11.12 -26.16
N ASP A 44 14.54 9.89 -26.61
CA ASP A 44 13.63 9.15 -27.50
C ASP A 44 12.38 8.63 -26.77
N GLY A 45 12.21 8.95 -25.48
CA GLY A 45 11.04 8.60 -24.69
C GLY A 45 11.05 7.20 -24.05
N TRP A 46 12.19 6.53 -24.05
CA TRP A 46 12.30 5.22 -23.41
C TRP A 46 12.37 5.33 -21.89
N SER A 47 11.64 4.46 -21.20
CA SER A 47 11.74 4.41 -19.73
C SER A 47 13.04 3.76 -19.25
N PRO A 48 13.54 4.11 -18.05
CA PRO A 48 14.72 3.46 -17.45
C PRO A 48 14.62 1.94 -17.38
N GLU A 49 13.42 1.40 -17.18
CA GLU A 49 13.15 -0.03 -17.14
C GLU A 49 13.36 -0.68 -18.53
N VAL A 50 12.87 -0.03 -19.59
CA VAL A 50 13.02 -0.50 -20.98
C VAL A 50 14.49 -0.48 -21.36
N ILE A 51 15.19 0.64 -21.09
CA ILE A 51 16.62 0.80 -21.37
C ILE A 51 17.44 -0.31 -20.69
N ALA A 52 17.24 -0.51 -19.39
CA ALA A 52 17.94 -1.53 -18.62
C ALA A 52 17.58 -2.96 -19.09
N GLY A 53 16.32 -3.19 -19.44
CA GLY A 53 15.83 -4.48 -19.94
C GLY A 53 16.45 -4.86 -21.27
N ARG A 54 16.55 -3.91 -22.22
CA ARG A 54 17.22 -4.13 -23.51
C ARG A 54 18.71 -4.31 -23.37
N ALA A 55 19.39 -3.47 -22.60
CA ALA A 55 20.81 -3.61 -22.31
C ALA A 55 21.18 -4.99 -21.70
N LYS A 56 20.22 -5.64 -21.03
CA LYS A 56 20.39 -7.00 -20.50
C LYS A 56 20.20 -8.08 -21.55
N ARG A 57 19.27 -7.89 -22.52
CA ARG A 57 18.90 -8.89 -23.56
C ARG A 57 19.79 -8.82 -24.79
N GLU A 58 20.04 -7.62 -25.26
CA GLU A 58 20.96 -7.40 -26.36
C GLU A 58 22.37 -7.56 -25.79
N THR A 59 23.25 -8.25 -26.51
CA THR A 59 24.67 -8.41 -26.12
C THR A 59 25.38 -7.04 -26.21
N SER A 60 24.83 -6.06 -25.48
CA SER A 60 25.36 -4.70 -25.48
C SER A 60 26.64 -4.64 -24.65
N LEU A 61 27.53 -3.75 -25.07
CA LEU A 61 28.85 -3.51 -24.47
C LEU A 61 28.77 -3.04 -23.02
N PHE A 62 27.56 -2.76 -22.51
CA PHE A 62 27.37 -2.29 -21.12
C PHE A 62 26.16 -2.93 -20.44
N ARG A 63 26.24 -3.06 -19.12
CA ARG A 63 25.13 -3.47 -18.25
C ARG A 63 24.81 -2.40 -17.24
N VAL A 64 23.58 -1.89 -17.29
CA VAL A 64 23.08 -0.87 -16.38
C VAL A 64 21.76 -1.32 -15.79
N SER A 65 21.52 -1.06 -14.51
CA SER A 65 20.20 -1.27 -13.88
C SER A 65 19.33 -0.02 -14.02
N HIS A 66 18.01 -0.19 -14.05
CA HIS A 66 17.07 0.94 -14.04
C HIS A 66 17.31 1.87 -12.84
N GLU A 67 17.69 1.33 -11.68
CA GLU A 67 18.02 2.12 -10.49
C GLU A 67 19.25 3.01 -10.72
N ALA A 68 20.30 2.50 -11.37
CA ALA A 68 21.48 3.31 -11.70
C ALA A 68 21.13 4.43 -12.69
N ILE A 69 20.20 4.19 -13.63
CA ILE A 69 19.69 5.21 -14.54
C ILE A 69 18.91 6.28 -13.77
N TYR A 70 18.04 5.89 -12.85
CA TYR A 70 17.32 6.84 -11.99
C TYR A 70 18.27 7.66 -11.10
N GLN A 71 19.28 7.04 -10.52
CA GLN A 71 20.29 7.75 -9.73
C GLN A 71 21.04 8.80 -10.56
N PHE A 72 21.35 8.48 -11.83
CA PHE A 72 21.96 9.43 -12.76
C PHE A 72 20.99 10.57 -13.11
N ILE A 73 19.75 10.28 -13.48
CA ILE A 73 18.73 11.30 -13.84
C ILE A 73 18.52 12.32 -12.72
N TYR A 74 18.46 11.83 -11.47
CA TYR A 74 18.23 12.67 -10.30
C TYR A 74 19.52 13.16 -9.62
N GLY A 75 20.69 12.75 -10.11
CA GLY A 75 21.99 13.26 -9.69
C GLY A 75 22.28 14.64 -10.26
N ASN A 76 23.37 15.26 -9.83
CA ASN A 76 23.73 16.65 -10.17
C ASN A 76 23.76 16.90 -11.70
N GLU A 77 24.36 16.01 -12.45
CA GLU A 77 24.49 16.14 -13.91
C GLU A 77 23.14 15.93 -14.61
N GLY A 78 22.43 14.89 -14.27
CA GLY A 78 21.09 14.60 -14.84
C GLY A 78 20.09 15.71 -14.55
N GLN A 79 20.15 16.33 -13.37
CA GLN A 79 19.35 17.50 -13.03
C GLN A 79 19.72 18.71 -13.89
N ARG A 80 21.01 19.00 -14.08
CA ARG A 80 21.49 20.08 -14.92
C ARG A 80 21.09 19.89 -16.38
N LEU A 81 21.08 18.65 -16.88
CA LEU A 81 20.64 18.29 -18.21
C LEU A 81 19.10 18.21 -18.33
N GLY A 82 18.36 18.32 -17.24
CA GLY A 82 16.90 18.27 -17.22
C GLY A 82 16.32 16.89 -17.61
N LEU A 83 17.06 15.79 -17.40
CA LEU A 83 16.68 14.46 -17.88
C LEU A 83 15.37 13.94 -17.28
N TYR A 84 14.99 14.42 -16.10
CA TYR A 84 13.71 14.08 -15.49
C TYR A 84 12.48 14.44 -16.35
N LYS A 85 12.63 15.42 -17.25
CA LYS A 85 11.55 15.86 -18.18
C LYS A 85 11.17 14.78 -19.19
N PHE A 86 12.08 13.87 -19.50
CA PHE A 86 11.84 12.74 -20.41
C PHE A 86 11.21 11.52 -19.71
N LEU A 87 11.04 11.56 -18.37
CA LEU A 87 10.30 10.54 -17.65
C LEU A 87 8.78 10.77 -17.77
N LEU A 88 8.01 9.69 -17.77
CA LEU A 88 6.54 9.71 -17.88
C LEU A 88 5.86 10.73 -16.93
N ARG A 89 6.36 10.89 -15.72
CA ARG A 89 5.81 11.83 -14.73
C ARG A 89 6.53 13.18 -14.68
N ALA A 90 7.64 13.35 -15.39
CA ALA A 90 8.45 14.56 -15.47
C ALA A 90 8.70 15.29 -14.12
N ARG A 91 8.78 14.55 -13.01
CA ARG A 91 8.95 15.13 -11.66
C ARG A 91 10.40 15.57 -11.46
N PRO A 92 10.68 16.82 -11.03
CA PRO A 92 12.04 17.31 -10.82
C PRO A 92 12.76 16.66 -9.64
N LYS A 93 12.02 16.06 -8.71
CA LYS A 93 12.58 15.33 -7.57
C LYS A 93 12.05 13.90 -7.56
N ARG A 94 12.92 12.96 -7.23
CA ARG A 94 12.51 11.58 -7.01
C ARG A 94 11.55 11.52 -5.82
N GLY A 95 10.40 10.90 -6.00
CA GLY A 95 9.50 10.63 -4.88
C GLY A 95 10.22 9.79 -3.84
N LEU A 96 10.02 10.12 -2.56
CA LEU A 96 10.49 9.27 -1.47
C LEU A 96 9.91 7.87 -1.69
N VAL A 97 10.78 6.87 -1.76
CA VAL A 97 10.37 5.49 -1.55
C VAL A 97 9.93 5.46 -0.09
N HIS A 98 8.62 5.57 0.14
CA HIS A 98 8.10 5.40 1.48
C HIS A 98 8.49 3.98 1.90
N GLY A 99 9.47 3.88 2.79
CA GLY A 99 9.73 2.65 3.51
C GLY A 99 8.39 2.16 4.05
N ARG A 100 8.16 0.85 4.08
CA ARG A 100 6.94 0.26 4.64
C ARG A 100 6.63 0.98 5.95
N LYS A 101 5.53 1.74 6.00
CA LYS A 101 4.97 2.21 7.27
C LYS A 101 4.54 0.95 8.01
N THR A 102 5.38 0.52 8.94
CA THR A 102 5.25 -0.77 9.65
C THR A 102 4.11 -0.81 10.66
N GLN A 103 3.38 0.31 10.81
CA GLN A 103 2.21 0.36 11.67
C GLN A 103 0.99 0.85 10.89
N LYS A 104 0.34 -0.07 10.19
CA LYS A 104 -1.07 0.11 9.89
C LYS A 104 -1.82 -0.04 11.20
N ALA A 105 -2.68 0.93 11.54
CA ALA A 105 -3.58 0.81 12.67
C ALA A 105 -4.26 -0.57 12.60
N LYS A 106 -4.22 -1.30 13.70
CA LYS A 106 -4.86 -2.62 13.78
C LYS A 106 -6.31 -2.40 14.19
N ILE A 107 -7.21 -3.13 13.59
CA ILE A 107 -8.60 -3.21 14.06
C ILE A 107 -8.58 -3.99 15.38
N PRO A 108 -8.98 -3.40 16.52
CA PRO A 108 -9.01 -4.09 17.80
C PRO A 108 -10.04 -5.23 17.75
N ASP A 109 -9.83 -6.29 18.52
CA ASP A 109 -10.75 -7.43 18.66
C ASP A 109 -11.23 -8.03 17.32
N ARG A 110 -10.38 -7.95 16.29
CA ARG A 110 -10.67 -8.45 14.96
C ARG A 110 -10.78 -9.98 14.98
N VAL A 111 -11.95 -10.51 14.60
CA VAL A 111 -12.16 -11.94 14.37
C VAL A 111 -11.99 -12.23 12.87
N PRO A 112 -11.04 -13.09 12.47
CA PRO A 112 -10.82 -13.41 11.07
C PRO A 112 -11.98 -14.23 10.50
N ILE A 113 -12.17 -14.16 9.17
CA ILE A 113 -13.23 -14.88 8.47
C ILE A 113 -13.17 -16.42 8.67
N HIS A 114 -11.96 -16.94 8.93
CA HIS A 114 -11.74 -18.37 9.18
C HIS A 114 -12.37 -18.86 10.48
N ASP A 115 -12.54 -17.97 11.46
CA ASP A 115 -13.19 -18.28 12.74
C ASP A 115 -14.70 -18.12 12.67
N ARG A 116 -15.24 -17.74 11.50
CA ARG A 116 -16.66 -17.64 11.26
C ARG A 116 -17.27 -19.05 11.15
N PRO A 117 -18.41 -19.33 11.81
CA PRO A 117 -19.06 -20.64 11.73
C PRO A 117 -19.33 -21.08 10.29
N ALA A 118 -19.06 -22.35 9.98
CA ALA A 118 -19.14 -22.87 8.61
C ALA A 118 -20.53 -22.73 7.97
N HIS A 119 -21.62 -22.85 8.76
CA HIS A 119 -22.99 -22.70 8.29
C HIS A 119 -23.26 -21.29 7.72
N VAL A 120 -22.53 -20.26 8.16
CA VAL A 120 -22.64 -18.90 7.60
C VAL A 120 -22.16 -18.85 6.15
N ALA A 121 -21.26 -19.76 5.74
CA ALA A 121 -20.75 -19.81 4.38
C ALA A 121 -21.79 -20.31 3.37
N THR A 122 -22.71 -21.19 3.78
CA THR A 122 -23.70 -21.82 2.90
C THR A 122 -24.78 -20.84 2.39
N ARG A 123 -24.94 -19.68 3.06
CA ARG A 123 -26.00 -18.68 2.75
C ARG A 123 -27.42 -19.22 2.88
N GLU A 124 -27.63 -20.25 3.65
CA GLU A 124 -28.94 -20.86 3.86
C GLU A 124 -29.71 -20.18 5.00
N GLU A 125 -29.01 -19.57 5.92
CA GLU A 125 -29.55 -18.91 7.09
C GLU A 125 -29.67 -17.38 6.87
N PHE A 126 -30.76 -16.80 7.38
CA PHE A 126 -30.95 -15.34 7.40
C PHE A 126 -30.15 -14.66 8.49
N GLY A 127 -29.85 -13.38 8.28
CA GLY A 127 -29.25 -12.51 9.28
C GLY A 127 -27.74 -12.44 9.24
N HIS A 128 -27.12 -13.01 8.22
CA HIS A 128 -25.70 -12.89 7.97
C HIS A 128 -25.44 -11.85 6.87
N LEU A 129 -24.76 -10.77 7.24
CA LEU A 129 -24.62 -9.58 6.43
C LEU A 129 -23.18 -9.43 5.93
N GLU A 130 -23.02 -8.72 4.82
CA GLU A 130 -21.75 -8.23 4.30
C GLU A 130 -21.79 -6.70 4.33
N GLY A 131 -20.77 -6.04 4.89
CA GLY A 131 -20.67 -4.59 4.98
C GLY A 131 -19.47 -4.07 4.22
N ASP A 132 -19.69 -3.08 3.37
CA ASP A 132 -18.66 -2.44 2.56
C ASP A 132 -18.90 -0.92 2.47
N LEU A 133 -17.89 -0.17 2.04
CA LEU A 133 -17.97 1.26 1.78
C LEU A 133 -17.57 1.59 0.35
N THR A 134 -18.46 2.31 -0.34
CA THR A 134 -18.18 2.85 -1.67
C THR A 134 -17.96 4.35 -1.59
N PHE A 135 -16.85 4.83 -2.16
CA PHE A 135 -16.47 6.24 -2.17
C PHE A 135 -16.86 6.89 -3.50
N PHE A 136 -17.31 8.15 -3.43
CA PHE A 136 -17.62 8.91 -4.64
C PHE A 136 -16.36 9.52 -5.25
N THR A 137 -16.26 9.45 -6.58
CA THR A 137 -15.18 10.10 -7.32
C THR A 137 -15.28 11.62 -7.15
N GLY A 138 -14.19 12.26 -6.74
CA GLY A 138 -14.13 13.71 -6.54
C GLY A 138 -14.53 14.20 -5.14
N ASN A 139 -15.23 13.41 -4.33
CA ASN A 139 -15.52 13.73 -2.93
C ASN A 139 -15.11 12.57 -2.03
N GLN A 140 -13.91 12.64 -1.46
CA GLN A 140 -13.36 11.57 -0.62
C GLN A 140 -13.93 11.55 0.81
N SER A 141 -14.72 12.55 1.21
CA SER A 141 -15.35 12.59 2.53
C SER A 141 -16.64 11.78 2.55
N MET A 142 -17.51 12.04 1.58
CA MET A 142 -18.78 11.34 1.46
C MET A 142 -18.58 9.90 0.98
N ASN A 143 -19.33 8.99 1.56
CA ASN A 143 -19.29 7.58 1.18
C ASN A 143 -20.66 6.93 1.38
N LEU A 144 -20.85 5.82 0.72
CA LEU A 144 -22.05 5.01 0.81
C LEU A 144 -21.70 3.71 1.53
N GLY A 145 -22.23 3.51 2.72
CA GLY A 145 -22.24 2.23 3.41
C GLY A 145 -23.23 1.30 2.71
N VAL A 146 -22.74 0.14 2.30
CA VAL A 146 -23.52 -0.90 1.64
C VAL A 146 -23.60 -2.09 2.57
N ILE A 147 -24.82 -2.49 2.96
CA ILE A 147 -25.04 -3.67 3.79
C ILE A 147 -25.87 -4.65 2.96
N VAL A 148 -25.33 -5.82 2.70
CA VAL A 148 -26.01 -6.87 1.90
C VAL A 148 -26.35 -8.05 2.78
N GLU A 149 -27.61 -8.45 2.82
CA GLU A 149 -28.02 -9.71 3.45
C GLU A 149 -27.69 -10.88 2.51
N ARG A 150 -26.95 -11.87 3.01
CA ARG A 150 -26.28 -12.87 2.16
C ARG A 150 -27.20 -13.89 1.51
N LYS A 151 -28.34 -14.21 2.14
CA LYS A 151 -29.33 -15.18 1.62
C LYS A 151 -30.26 -14.52 0.61
N THR A 152 -30.89 -13.43 0.99
CA THR A 152 -31.91 -12.75 0.18
C THR A 152 -31.34 -11.77 -0.82
N ARG A 153 -30.09 -11.36 -0.64
CA ARG A 153 -29.43 -10.27 -1.39
C ARG A 153 -30.09 -8.90 -1.17
N LEU A 154 -30.89 -8.77 -0.10
CA LEU A 154 -31.42 -7.47 0.28
C LEU A 154 -30.27 -6.51 0.56
N VAL A 155 -30.29 -5.37 -0.10
CA VAL A 155 -29.31 -4.31 0.04
C VAL A 155 -29.90 -3.18 0.86
N GLN A 156 -29.15 -2.73 1.86
CA GLN A 156 -29.43 -1.51 2.61
C GLN A 156 -28.29 -0.52 2.39
N LEU A 157 -28.65 0.73 2.15
CA LEU A 157 -27.70 1.81 1.87
C LEU A 157 -27.75 2.84 2.98
N VAL A 158 -26.55 3.31 3.35
CA VAL A 158 -26.34 4.33 4.39
C VAL A 158 -25.43 5.42 3.82
N MET A 159 -25.99 6.62 3.63
CA MET A 159 -25.19 7.76 3.24
C MET A 159 -24.41 8.28 4.44
N ASN A 160 -23.11 8.37 4.33
CA ASN A 160 -22.23 8.95 5.35
C ASN A 160 -21.56 10.22 4.79
N GLU A 161 -21.57 11.30 5.55
CA GLU A 161 -20.91 12.57 5.20
C GLU A 161 -19.39 12.52 5.47
N SER A 162 -18.95 11.52 6.23
CA SER A 162 -17.57 11.36 6.65
C SER A 162 -17.16 9.89 6.65
N LYS A 163 -15.87 9.63 6.41
CA LYS A 163 -15.25 8.31 6.53
C LYS A 163 -14.75 7.99 7.95
N HIS A 164 -15.03 8.84 8.92
CA HIS A 164 -14.63 8.57 10.30
C HIS A 164 -15.39 7.37 10.85
N ALA A 165 -14.65 6.44 11.48
CA ALA A 165 -15.19 5.17 11.95
C ALA A 165 -16.42 5.31 12.86
N VAL A 166 -16.49 6.37 13.67
CA VAL A 166 -17.64 6.63 14.55
C VAL A 166 -18.88 6.94 13.73
N GLU A 167 -18.79 7.81 12.73
CA GLU A 167 -19.90 8.22 11.87
C GLU A 167 -20.41 7.03 11.04
N VAL A 168 -19.49 6.31 10.39
CA VAL A 168 -19.80 5.13 9.59
C VAL A 168 -20.52 4.08 10.44
N MET A 169 -19.99 3.74 11.61
CA MET A 169 -20.58 2.72 12.48
C MET A 169 -21.89 3.19 13.10
N LYS A 170 -22.07 4.48 13.39
CA LYS A 170 -23.34 5.05 13.83
C LYS A 170 -24.41 4.93 12.74
N GLY A 171 -24.07 5.27 11.50
CA GLY A 171 -24.97 5.12 10.36
C GLY A 171 -25.42 3.68 10.15
N MET A 172 -24.48 2.74 10.15
CA MET A 172 -24.78 1.30 10.03
C MET A 172 -25.62 0.81 11.22
N PHE A 173 -25.26 1.19 12.44
CA PHE A 173 -25.99 0.84 13.65
C PHE A 173 -27.47 1.26 13.56
N ASN A 174 -27.73 2.53 13.22
CA ASN A 174 -29.09 3.04 13.11
C ASN A 174 -29.91 2.28 12.05
N LYS A 175 -29.27 1.89 10.96
CA LYS A 175 -29.92 1.11 9.90
C LYS A 175 -30.25 -0.30 10.35
N LEU A 176 -29.31 -0.95 11.04
CA LEU A 176 -29.48 -2.32 11.55
C LEU A 176 -30.41 -2.38 12.75
N ALA A 177 -30.52 -1.33 13.55
CA ALA A 177 -31.43 -1.29 14.69
C ALA A 177 -32.90 -1.47 14.30
N GLY A 178 -33.27 -1.10 13.08
CA GLY A 178 -34.62 -1.32 12.55
C GLY A 178 -34.92 -2.75 12.13
N LEU A 179 -33.90 -3.65 12.14
CA LEU A 179 -34.09 -5.05 11.78
C LEU A 179 -34.37 -5.91 13.03
N PRO A 180 -35.20 -6.94 12.92
CA PRO A 180 -35.36 -7.90 14.01
C PRO A 180 -34.09 -8.73 14.23
N ASP A 181 -33.91 -9.28 15.44
CA ASP A 181 -32.68 -9.96 15.84
C ASP A 181 -32.32 -11.14 14.92
N PHE A 182 -33.28 -11.88 14.44
CA PHE A 182 -33.03 -12.99 13.52
C PHE A 182 -32.48 -12.54 12.15
N ALA A 183 -32.67 -11.27 11.76
CA ALA A 183 -32.21 -10.69 10.51
C ALA A 183 -30.85 -9.94 10.66
N ARG A 184 -30.23 -9.92 11.86
CA ARG A 184 -28.98 -9.21 12.17
C ARG A 184 -28.07 -10.01 13.11
N LYS A 185 -27.71 -11.24 12.74
CA LYS A 185 -26.91 -12.16 13.55
C LYS A 185 -25.42 -11.86 13.47
N SER A 186 -24.90 -11.64 12.28
CA SER A 186 -23.50 -11.29 12.07
C SER A 186 -23.28 -10.41 10.85
N ILE A 187 -22.12 -9.75 10.83
CA ILE A 187 -21.69 -8.97 9.67
C ILE A 187 -20.22 -9.22 9.37
N THR A 188 -19.88 -9.36 8.09
CA THR A 188 -18.50 -9.52 7.62
C THR A 188 -18.06 -8.23 6.92
N PHE A 189 -16.91 -7.70 7.32
CA PHE A 189 -16.30 -6.51 6.76
C PHE A 189 -15.00 -6.85 6.02
N ASP A 190 -14.55 -5.94 5.17
CA ASP A 190 -13.17 -5.89 4.73
C ASP A 190 -12.25 -5.40 5.87
N ASN A 191 -10.96 -5.14 5.57
CA ASN A 191 -10.01 -4.62 6.57
C ASN A 191 -9.94 -3.09 6.61
N GLY A 192 -11.00 -2.37 6.25
CA GLY A 192 -11.09 -0.92 6.32
C GLY A 192 -11.00 -0.40 7.75
N LEU A 193 -10.26 0.69 7.95
CA LEU A 193 -10.15 1.33 9.27
C LEU A 193 -11.44 2.03 9.69
N GLU A 194 -12.34 2.23 8.78
CA GLU A 194 -13.69 2.74 8.97
C GLU A 194 -14.51 1.84 9.90
N PHE A 195 -14.17 0.55 9.94
CA PHE A 195 -14.83 -0.46 10.77
C PHE A 195 -14.16 -0.69 12.13
N VAL A 196 -13.19 0.12 12.53
CA VAL A 196 -12.47 -0.04 13.80
C VAL A 196 -13.36 -0.03 15.05
N LYS A 197 -14.56 0.54 14.94
CA LYS A 197 -15.58 0.58 16.01
C LYS A 197 -16.63 -0.54 15.92
N HIS A 198 -16.37 -1.60 15.16
CA HIS A 198 -17.24 -2.74 14.95
C HIS A 198 -17.74 -3.41 16.24
N THR A 199 -16.95 -3.36 17.30
CA THR A 199 -17.28 -3.94 18.62
C THR A 199 -18.57 -3.36 19.22
N LEU A 200 -19.00 -2.17 18.77
CA LEU A 200 -20.28 -1.58 19.16
C LEU A 200 -21.47 -2.43 18.72
N LEU A 201 -21.39 -3.08 17.54
CA LEU A 201 -22.45 -3.97 17.04
C LEU A 201 -22.61 -5.19 17.97
N LYS A 202 -21.49 -5.78 18.41
CA LYS A 202 -21.54 -6.89 19.37
C LYS A 202 -22.10 -6.43 20.71
N ARG A 203 -21.62 -5.30 21.22
CA ARG A 203 -21.99 -4.78 22.54
C ARG A 203 -23.47 -4.42 22.66
N PHE A 204 -24.04 -3.78 21.65
CA PHE A 204 -25.38 -3.20 21.72
C PHE A 204 -26.45 -3.99 20.95
N MET A 205 -26.07 -4.85 20.01
CA MET A 205 -26.99 -5.64 19.19
C MET A 205 -26.75 -7.15 19.26
N GLY A 206 -25.71 -7.59 19.97
CA GLY A 206 -25.35 -9.01 20.02
C GLY A 206 -24.78 -9.57 18.70
N MET A 207 -24.53 -8.72 17.70
CA MET A 207 -24.06 -9.13 16.38
C MET A 207 -22.59 -9.54 16.39
N ASP A 208 -22.28 -10.70 15.87
CA ASP A 208 -20.89 -11.10 15.62
C ASP A 208 -20.32 -10.37 14.42
N THR A 209 -19.01 -10.02 14.49
CA THR A 209 -18.32 -9.29 13.43
C THR A 209 -17.09 -10.07 12.97
N TYR A 210 -16.97 -10.26 11.67
CA TYR A 210 -15.87 -10.98 11.02
C TYR A 210 -15.17 -10.10 9.99
N PHE A 211 -13.93 -10.42 9.71
CA PHE A 211 -13.12 -9.65 8.76
C PHE A 211 -12.46 -10.56 7.73
N CYS A 212 -12.55 -10.16 6.47
CA CYS A 212 -11.90 -10.83 5.37
C CYS A 212 -10.38 -10.85 5.52
N ASP A 213 -9.70 -11.76 4.83
CA ASP A 213 -8.24 -11.74 4.74
C ASP A 213 -7.76 -10.54 3.95
N LYS A 214 -6.54 -10.11 4.25
CA LYS A 214 -5.93 -9.01 3.50
C LYS A 214 -5.63 -9.46 2.08
N HIS A 215 -6.05 -8.65 1.12
CA HIS A 215 -5.85 -8.93 -0.31
C HIS A 215 -6.57 -10.19 -0.84
N SER A 216 -7.60 -10.65 -0.17
CA SER A 216 -8.52 -11.66 -0.67
C SER A 216 -9.70 -10.96 -1.33
N PRO A 217 -9.98 -11.21 -2.63
CA PRO A 217 -11.15 -10.67 -3.30
C PRO A 217 -12.46 -11.26 -2.78
#